data_04b43e791283d7d1a5bf4fc3c0678545
#
_entry.id   04b43e791283d7d1a5bf4fc3c0678545
#
_cell.length_a   1.000
_cell.length_b   1.000
_cell.length_c   1.000
_cell.angle_alpha   90.00
_cell.angle_beta   90.00
_cell.angle_gamma   90.00
#
_symmetry.space_group_name_H-M   'P 1'
#
loop_
_entity.id
_entity.type
_entity.pdbx_description
1 polymer ?
#
loop_
_entity_poly.entity_id
_entity_poly.type
_entity_poly.pdbx_seq_one_letter_code
_entity_poly.pdbx_strand_id
1 'polypeptide(L)'
;MTTITLKSPAIDVSLPEGFSEEQLLSFSPFNNWLKTLTKSLSLQHNNPKHPFHDDPYALRSITVQSYGIWGGKRVGFLKIQTEVTNSAGESLPGAVFLRGPSVGMLVMLIPDDVTLGKGGVDEEERYVLLTIQPRIAAGSLAFAELPAGMVDDDENESGEGKFAGTAAREIYEELGIEIPASELVCLSDLAASKNEASSQEGEEEGLPSAMYPSAGGCDEYIPIYMHERRVPRDTLKEWTGKLTGLRDDGEKITLKLIQMRDLWREGQRDAKALAALALWEGLRREGKLQGKL
;
A
#
# COMPACT_ATOMS: atom_id res chain seq x y z
N MET A 1 31.67 8.99 -3.76
CA MET A 1 30.49 9.24 -2.92
C MET A 1 30.64 10.60 -2.28
N THR A 2 29.59 11.38 -2.20
CA THR A 2 29.56 12.69 -1.52
C THR A 2 28.75 12.50 -0.25
N THR A 3 29.24 13.07 0.87
CA THR A 3 28.51 13.04 2.15
C THR A 3 27.85 14.40 2.38
N ILE A 4 26.56 14.39 2.70
CA ILE A 4 25.79 15.55 3.15
C ILE A 4 25.31 15.32 4.58
N THR A 5 25.03 16.38 5.31
CA THR A 5 24.44 16.28 6.66
C THR A 5 23.03 16.87 6.64
N LEU A 6 22.02 16.04 6.87
CA LEU A 6 20.64 16.52 7.06
C LEU A 6 20.56 17.39 8.31
N LYS A 7 19.64 18.36 8.30
CA LYS A 7 19.51 19.31 9.43
C LYS A 7 18.57 18.81 10.54
N SER A 8 17.58 18.01 10.18
CA SER A 8 16.57 17.54 11.13
C SER A 8 16.01 16.18 10.68
N PRO A 9 16.43 15.06 11.30
CA PRO A 9 17.50 14.96 12.30
C PRO A 9 18.89 15.24 11.69
N ALA A 10 19.88 15.60 12.54
CA ALA A 10 21.26 15.79 12.11
C ALA A 10 21.92 14.43 11.84
N ILE A 11 21.85 13.98 10.58
CA ILE A 11 22.29 12.66 10.13
C ILE A 11 23.15 12.80 8.87
N ASP A 12 24.28 12.10 8.85
CA ASP A 12 25.12 12.02 7.67
C ASP A 12 24.54 11.04 6.65
N VAL A 13 24.44 11.50 5.40
CA VAL A 13 23.94 10.70 4.28
C VAL A 13 24.99 10.66 3.19
N SER A 14 25.44 9.47 2.86
CA SER A 14 26.38 9.22 1.76
C SER A 14 25.59 9.01 0.46
N LEU A 15 25.88 9.83 -0.55
CA LEU A 15 25.22 9.81 -1.87
C LEU A 15 26.17 9.18 -2.92
N PRO A 16 25.64 8.36 -3.85
CA PRO A 16 26.39 7.85 -4.97
C PRO A 16 26.69 8.97 -5.98
N GLU A 17 27.65 8.72 -6.86
CA GLU A 17 27.97 9.65 -7.95
C GLU A 17 26.75 9.89 -8.85
N GLY A 18 26.52 11.15 -9.23
CA GLY A 18 25.41 11.57 -10.09
C GLY A 18 24.06 11.73 -9.38
N PHE A 19 24.00 11.53 -8.06
CA PHE A 19 22.79 11.74 -7.26
C PHE A 19 22.97 12.94 -6.33
N SER A 20 22.06 13.91 -6.38
CA SER A 20 22.16 15.15 -5.61
C SER A 20 21.31 15.15 -4.34
N GLU A 21 21.66 16.07 -3.41
CA GLU A 21 20.85 16.34 -2.21
C GLU A 21 19.43 16.78 -2.59
N GLU A 22 19.27 17.60 -3.62
CA GLU A 22 17.96 18.06 -4.09
C GLU A 22 17.09 16.87 -4.55
N GLN A 23 17.67 15.94 -5.29
CA GLN A 23 16.97 14.72 -5.72
C GLN A 23 16.55 13.85 -4.53
N LEU A 24 17.41 13.71 -3.51
CA LEU A 24 17.09 12.97 -2.29
C LEU A 24 15.91 13.62 -1.55
N LEU A 25 15.99 14.92 -1.34
CA LEU A 25 15.00 15.69 -0.55
C LEU A 25 13.68 15.90 -1.30
N SER A 26 13.69 15.86 -2.62
CA SER A 26 12.46 15.85 -3.43
C SER A 26 11.75 14.50 -3.48
N PHE A 27 12.37 13.42 -3.01
CA PHE A 27 11.79 12.09 -3.02
C PHE A 27 10.97 11.82 -1.75
N SER A 28 9.65 11.99 -1.85
CA SER A 28 8.72 11.90 -0.71
C SER A 28 8.80 10.58 0.06
N PRO A 29 9.00 9.40 -0.58
CA PRO A 29 9.15 8.15 0.17
C PRO A 29 10.31 8.19 1.16
N PHE A 30 11.45 8.80 0.79
CA PHE A 30 12.57 8.99 1.71
C PHE A 30 12.20 9.88 2.90
N ASN A 31 11.55 11.01 2.64
CA ASN A 31 11.17 11.96 3.68
C ASN A 31 10.13 11.35 4.65
N ASN A 32 9.13 10.64 4.10
CA ASN A 32 8.09 9.98 4.89
C ASN A 32 8.67 8.86 5.76
N TRP A 33 9.51 8.01 5.18
CA TRP A 33 10.22 6.96 5.91
C TRP A 33 11.09 7.54 7.03
N LEU A 34 11.90 8.55 6.74
CA LEU A 34 12.78 9.17 7.73
C LEU A 34 11.99 9.79 8.89
N LYS A 35 10.89 10.49 8.58
CA LYS A 35 9.98 11.08 9.58
C LYS A 35 9.37 10.00 10.48
N THR A 36 8.87 8.90 9.90
CA THR A 36 8.25 7.80 10.63
C THR A 36 9.27 7.09 11.53
N LEU A 37 10.45 6.77 10.99
CA LEU A 37 11.52 6.14 11.76
C LEU A 37 11.99 7.05 12.90
N THR A 38 12.17 8.35 12.65
CA THR A 38 12.58 9.29 13.70
C THR A 38 11.56 9.38 14.82
N LYS A 39 10.26 9.39 14.47
CA LYS A 39 9.19 9.35 15.46
C LYS A 39 9.24 8.06 16.28
N SER A 40 9.34 6.90 15.65
CA SER A 40 9.44 5.61 16.33
C SER A 40 10.64 5.54 17.27
N LEU A 41 11.83 5.96 16.81
CA LEU A 41 13.03 6.04 17.65
C LEU A 41 12.86 6.99 18.85
N SER A 42 12.06 8.06 18.74
CA SER A 42 11.80 8.97 19.86
C SER A 42 10.97 8.34 20.98
N LEU A 43 10.11 7.37 20.67
CA LEU A 43 9.26 6.71 21.65
C LEU A 43 10.06 5.92 22.69
N GLN A 44 11.24 5.42 22.34
CA GLN A 44 12.13 4.72 23.26
C GLN A 44 12.51 5.59 24.48
N HIS A 45 12.65 6.91 24.27
CA HIS A 45 13.01 7.85 25.32
C HIS A 45 11.81 8.29 26.17
N ASN A 46 10.63 8.35 25.55
CA ASN A 46 9.44 8.93 26.15
C ASN A 46 8.58 7.90 26.91
N ASN A 47 8.74 6.61 26.60
CA ASN A 47 7.97 5.54 27.20
C ASN A 47 8.86 4.59 28.04
N PRO A 48 8.81 4.67 29.39
CA PRO A 48 9.59 3.78 30.26
C PRO A 48 9.28 2.28 30.11
N LYS A 49 8.15 1.94 29.48
CA LYS A 49 7.78 0.55 29.18
C LYS A 49 8.24 0.09 27.79
N HIS A 50 8.87 0.98 27.02
CA HIS A 50 9.36 0.61 25.70
C HIS A 50 10.48 -0.45 25.83
N PRO A 51 10.48 -1.52 25.00
CA PRO A 51 11.47 -2.61 25.11
C PRO A 51 12.92 -2.15 25.01
N PHE A 52 13.18 -1.03 24.37
CA PHE A 52 14.51 -0.44 24.18
C PHE A 52 14.74 0.83 25.01
N HIS A 53 13.96 1.05 26.07
CA HIS A 53 14.08 2.26 26.90
C HIS A 53 15.43 2.37 27.60
N ASP A 54 15.94 1.25 28.14
CA ASP A 54 17.16 1.22 28.96
C ASP A 54 18.43 1.45 28.12
N ASP A 55 18.42 1.04 26.85
CA ASP A 55 19.50 1.28 25.88
C ASP A 55 18.96 1.54 24.49
N PRO A 56 18.49 2.79 24.23
CA PRO A 56 17.77 3.12 23.02
C PRO A 56 18.67 3.13 21.78
N TYR A 57 18.12 2.64 20.69
CA TYR A 57 18.73 2.69 19.37
C TYR A 57 18.65 4.09 18.78
N ALA A 58 19.66 4.47 18.00
CA ALA A 58 19.70 5.71 17.27
C ALA A 58 20.16 5.48 15.83
N LEU A 59 19.55 6.21 14.90
CA LEU A 59 20.00 6.28 13.52
C LEU A 59 21.33 7.06 13.48
N ARG A 60 22.41 6.43 13.00
CA ARG A 60 23.76 7.00 12.96
C ARG A 60 24.10 7.56 11.58
N SER A 61 23.79 6.81 10.54
CA SER A 61 24.11 7.19 9.18
C SER A 61 23.15 6.53 8.18
N ILE A 62 23.09 7.10 6.97
CA ILE A 62 22.37 6.56 5.83
C ILE A 62 23.32 6.52 4.64
N THR A 63 23.34 5.42 3.90
CA THR A 63 24.05 5.29 2.63
C THR A 63 23.07 4.99 1.53
N VAL A 64 22.93 5.89 0.54
CA VAL A 64 22.21 5.60 -0.70
C VAL A 64 23.10 4.70 -1.56
N GLN A 65 22.71 3.44 -1.71
CA GLN A 65 23.48 2.43 -2.46
C GLN A 65 23.21 2.50 -3.95
N SER A 66 21.96 2.76 -4.33
CA SER A 66 21.53 2.90 -5.73
C SER A 66 20.21 3.64 -5.81
N TYR A 67 19.90 4.14 -7.01
CA TYR A 67 18.67 4.86 -7.32
C TYR A 67 18.20 4.55 -8.74
N GLY A 68 16.91 4.72 -8.99
CA GLY A 68 16.32 4.66 -10.32
C GLY A 68 15.65 5.98 -10.68
N ILE A 69 15.86 6.44 -11.92
CA ILE A 69 15.23 7.65 -12.45
C ILE A 69 14.16 7.25 -13.47
N TRP A 70 12.95 7.76 -13.30
CA TRP A 70 11.85 7.59 -14.24
C TRP A 70 11.63 8.85 -15.08
N GLY A 71 11.28 8.67 -16.35
CA GLY A 71 11.05 9.80 -17.24
C GLY A 71 12.25 10.76 -17.39
N GLY A 72 13.45 10.30 -17.02
CA GLY A 72 14.69 11.09 -17.12
C GLY A 72 14.88 12.18 -16.04
N LYS A 73 13.94 12.35 -15.11
CA LYS A 73 14.00 13.44 -14.12
C LYS A 73 13.60 13.03 -12.70
N ARG A 74 12.58 12.20 -12.53
CA ARG A 74 11.98 11.87 -11.23
C ARG A 74 12.65 10.65 -10.61
N VAL A 75 13.01 10.73 -9.33
CA VAL A 75 13.45 9.55 -8.58
C VAL A 75 12.26 8.60 -8.45
N GLY A 76 12.42 7.37 -8.91
CA GLY A 76 11.39 6.33 -8.83
C GLY A 76 11.55 5.38 -7.66
N PHE A 77 12.80 5.14 -7.25
CA PHE A 77 13.13 4.34 -6.08
C PHE A 77 14.55 4.61 -5.59
N LEU A 78 14.79 4.29 -4.30
CA LEU A 78 16.12 4.26 -3.72
C LEU A 78 16.35 2.90 -3.04
N LYS A 79 17.59 2.43 -3.09
CA LYS A 79 18.08 1.39 -2.19
C LYS A 79 19.03 2.02 -1.21
N ILE A 80 18.72 1.95 0.09
CA ILE A 80 19.54 2.53 1.15
C ILE A 80 20.01 1.47 2.13
N GLN A 81 21.11 1.76 2.80
CA GLN A 81 21.60 1.06 3.98
C GLN A 81 21.68 2.07 5.12
N THR A 82 21.11 1.74 6.26
CA THR A 82 21.19 2.55 7.48
C THR A 82 22.04 1.87 8.54
N GLU A 83 22.64 2.67 9.38
CA GLU A 83 23.28 2.24 10.61
C GLU A 83 22.41 2.68 11.79
N VAL A 84 21.81 1.71 12.48
CA VAL A 84 20.95 1.93 13.64
C VAL A 84 21.52 1.13 14.79
N THR A 85 22.11 1.81 15.78
CA THR A 85 22.84 1.17 16.88
C THR A 85 22.49 1.76 18.24
N ASN A 86 22.64 0.94 19.31
CA ASN A 86 22.53 1.36 20.71
C ASN A 86 23.92 1.64 21.33
N SER A 87 23.98 1.95 22.63
CA SER A 87 25.25 2.24 23.32
C SER A 87 26.11 1.01 23.53
N ALA A 88 25.52 -0.18 23.58
CA ALA A 88 26.24 -1.45 23.66
C ALA A 88 26.88 -1.87 22.32
N GLY A 89 26.61 -1.14 21.23
CA GLY A 89 27.12 -1.46 19.90
C GLY A 89 26.31 -2.53 19.17
N GLU A 90 25.14 -2.89 19.67
CA GLU A 90 24.20 -3.76 18.97
C GLU A 90 23.59 -3.00 17.79
N SER A 91 23.33 -3.68 16.67
CA SER A 91 22.77 -3.08 15.46
C SER A 91 21.47 -3.74 15.02
N LEU A 92 20.55 -2.94 14.51
CA LEU A 92 19.33 -3.42 13.85
C LEU A 92 19.55 -3.55 12.34
N PRO A 93 18.83 -4.48 11.65
CA PRO A 93 18.84 -4.57 10.19
C PRO A 93 18.38 -3.25 9.55
N GLY A 94 19.17 -2.73 8.61
CA GLY A 94 18.94 -1.39 8.04
C GLY A 94 18.93 -1.31 6.52
N ALA A 95 18.79 -2.44 5.80
CA ALA A 95 18.64 -2.44 4.34
C ALA A 95 17.20 -2.12 3.97
N VAL A 96 16.96 -1.03 3.21
CA VAL A 96 15.62 -0.57 2.83
C VAL A 96 15.56 -0.29 1.33
N PHE A 97 14.53 -0.80 0.69
CA PHE A 97 14.11 -0.40 -0.65
C PHE A 97 12.96 0.60 -0.52
N LEU A 98 13.21 1.85 -0.91
CA LEU A 98 12.23 2.93 -0.85
C LEU A 98 11.56 3.10 -2.21
N ARG A 99 10.24 2.94 -2.25
CA ARG A 99 9.42 3.16 -3.45
C ARG A 99 8.14 3.94 -3.18
N GLY A 100 7.76 4.06 -1.90
CA GLY A 100 6.55 4.74 -1.48
C GLY A 100 5.30 3.86 -1.49
N PRO A 101 4.14 4.46 -1.15
CA PRO A 101 2.88 3.76 -1.02
C PRO A 101 2.25 3.38 -2.36
N SER A 102 1.40 2.37 -2.31
CA SER A 102 0.44 2.05 -3.37
C SER A 102 -0.96 1.89 -2.77
N VAL A 103 -1.99 1.71 -3.61
CA VAL A 103 -3.36 1.37 -3.20
C VAL A 103 -3.72 0.02 -3.78
N GLY A 104 -4.49 -0.78 -3.04
CA GLY A 104 -5.06 -2.03 -3.52
C GLY A 104 -6.58 -1.96 -3.52
N MET A 105 -7.25 -2.51 -4.56
CA MET A 105 -8.69 -2.37 -4.74
C MET A 105 -9.37 -3.73 -4.81
N LEU A 106 -10.32 -3.98 -3.90
CA LEU A 106 -11.25 -5.10 -3.95
C LEU A 106 -12.52 -4.66 -4.70
N VAL A 107 -12.53 -4.85 -6.02
CA VAL A 107 -13.69 -4.53 -6.85
C VAL A 107 -14.56 -5.78 -7.00
N MET A 108 -15.78 -5.69 -6.48
CA MET A 108 -16.75 -6.78 -6.48
C MET A 108 -17.91 -6.48 -7.43
N LEU A 109 -18.30 -7.48 -8.20
CA LEU A 109 -19.45 -7.44 -9.09
C LEU A 109 -20.53 -8.37 -8.59
N ILE A 110 -21.77 -7.90 -8.59
CA ILE A 110 -22.95 -8.69 -8.20
C ILE A 110 -23.96 -8.61 -9.35
N PRO A 111 -24.52 -9.73 -9.80
CA PRO A 111 -25.62 -9.69 -10.75
C PRO A 111 -26.81 -8.87 -10.22
N ASP A 112 -27.42 -8.06 -11.07
CA ASP A 112 -28.53 -7.17 -10.71
C ASP A 112 -29.83 -7.93 -10.41
N ASP A 113 -29.93 -9.17 -10.89
CA ASP A 113 -31.05 -10.09 -10.62
C ASP A 113 -30.97 -10.79 -9.25
N VAL A 114 -29.86 -10.63 -8.52
CA VAL A 114 -29.69 -11.21 -7.17
C VAL A 114 -30.39 -10.33 -6.14
N THR A 115 -31.30 -10.93 -5.37
CA THR A 115 -31.98 -10.25 -4.26
C THR A 115 -31.16 -10.38 -2.97
N LEU A 116 -31.22 -9.31 -2.17
CA LEU A 116 -30.62 -9.32 -0.82
C LEU A 116 -31.45 -10.25 0.08
N GLY A 117 -30.87 -11.37 0.48
CA GLY A 117 -31.42 -12.21 1.56
C GLY A 117 -31.22 -11.59 2.95
N LYS A 118 -31.76 -12.21 4.01
CA LYS A 118 -31.59 -11.74 5.41
C LYS A 118 -30.13 -11.65 5.85
N GLY A 119 -29.19 -12.31 5.16
CA GLY A 119 -27.72 -12.31 5.41
C GLY A 119 -26.91 -11.49 4.40
N GLY A 120 -27.56 -10.71 3.53
CA GLY A 120 -26.90 -10.01 2.44
C GLY A 120 -26.89 -10.82 1.13
N VAL A 121 -25.94 -10.50 0.22
CA VAL A 121 -25.72 -11.26 -1.02
C VAL A 121 -24.99 -12.55 -0.70
N ASP A 122 -25.42 -13.66 -1.32
CA ASP A 122 -24.70 -14.94 -1.25
C ASP A 122 -23.28 -14.78 -1.82
N GLU A 123 -22.29 -15.33 -1.16
CA GLU A 123 -20.89 -15.27 -1.63
C GLU A 123 -20.68 -15.98 -2.96
N GLU A 124 -21.56 -16.92 -3.32
CA GLU A 124 -21.56 -17.56 -4.64
C GLU A 124 -21.99 -16.63 -5.77
N GLU A 125 -22.75 -15.57 -5.45
CA GLU A 125 -23.21 -14.55 -6.38
C GLU A 125 -22.38 -13.24 -6.32
N ARG A 126 -21.29 -13.26 -5.58
CA ARG A 126 -20.33 -12.16 -5.51
C ARG A 126 -19.07 -12.53 -6.27
N TYR A 127 -18.69 -11.71 -7.24
CA TYR A 127 -17.53 -11.92 -8.10
C TYR A 127 -16.48 -10.86 -7.85
N VAL A 128 -15.19 -11.22 -7.96
CA VAL A 128 -14.05 -10.32 -7.78
C VAL A 128 -13.28 -10.23 -9.09
N LEU A 129 -12.89 -9.01 -9.43
CA LEU A 129 -12.00 -8.75 -10.55
C LEU A 129 -10.54 -8.83 -10.08
N LEU A 130 -9.76 -9.67 -10.74
CA LEU A 130 -8.31 -9.73 -10.65
C LEU A 130 -7.69 -9.23 -11.95
N THR A 131 -6.50 -8.68 -11.85
CA THR A 131 -5.62 -8.39 -12.98
C THR A 131 -4.58 -9.50 -13.12
N ILE A 132 -4.24 -9.86 -14.34
CA ILE A 132 -3.12 -10.73 -14.67
C ILE A 132 -2.13 -9.90 -15.46
N GLN A 133 -0.92 -9.72 -14.91
CA GLN A 133 0.10 -8.90 -15.54
C GLN A 133 1.53 -9.39 -15.24
N PRO A 134 2.53 -8.97 -16.03
CA PRO A 134 3.93 -9.28 -15.76
C PRO A 134 4.40 -8.63 -14.45
N ARG A 135 4.99 -9.43 -13.56
CA ARG A 135 5.66 -8.99 -12.33
C ARG A 135 7.07 -9.59 -12.31
N ILE A 136 8.02 -8.89 -12.93
CA ILE A 136 9.39 -9.39 -13.09
C ILE A 136 10.06 -9.62 -11.74
N ALA A 137 9.80 -8.79 -10.73
CA ALA A 137 10.32 -8.99 -9.38
C ALA A 137 9.86 -10.32 -8.74
N ALA A 138 8.66 -10.79 -9.09
CA ALA A 138 8.14 -12.10 -8.69
C ALA A 138 8.58 -13.24 -9.64
N GLY A 139 9.30 -12.93 -10.72
CA GLY A 139 9.70 -13.90 -11.75
C GLY A 139 8.53 -14.43 -12.57
N SER A 140 7.43 -13.67 -12.71
CA SER A 140 6.21 -14.10 -13.36
C SER A 140 5.82 -13.17 -14.52
N LEU A 141 5.37 -13.75 -15.63
CA LEU A 141 4.75 -13.02 -16.74
C LEU A 141 3.22 -13.01 -16.69
N ALA A 142 2.63 -13.76 -15.76
CA ALA A 142 1.19 -13.89 -15.60
C ALA A 142 0.82 -13.97 -14.11
N PHE A 143 1.16 -12.92 -13.36
CA PHE A 143 0.87 -12.83 -11.94
C PHE A 143 -0.57 -12.36 -11.75
N ALA A 144 -1.38 -13.16 -11.04
CA ALA A 144 -2.76 -12.82 -10.71
C ALA A 144 -2.78 -12.07 -9.38
N GLU A 145 -3.38 -10.88 -9.38
CA GLU A 145 -3.43 -10.00 -8.22
C GLU A 145 -4.68 -9.10 -8.20
N LEU A 146 -4.96 -8.47 -7.08
CA LEU A 146 -5.93 -7.37 -7.04
C LEU A 146 -5.40 -6.17 -7.83
N PRO A 147 -6.28 -5.41 -8.49
CA PRO A 147 -5.93 -4.12 -9.06
C PRO A 147 -5.21 -3.25 -8.04
N ALA A 148 -4.13 -2.61 -8.46
CA ALA A 148 -3.29 -1.83 -7.56
C ALA A 148 -2.42 -0.83 -8.32
N GLY A 149 -2.28 0.39 -7.82
CA GLY A 149 -1.44 1.40 -8.42
C GLY A 149 -0.61 2.17 -7.41
N MET A 150 0.47 2.77 -7.90
CA MET A 150 1.34 3.64 -7.11
C MET A 150 0.67 4.98 -6.83
N VAL A 151 0.84 5.48 -5.62
CA VAL A 151 0.36 6.82 -5.26
C VAL A 151 1.39 7.85 -5.69
N ASP A 152 1.04 8.62 -6.73
CA ASP A 152 1.89 9.71 -7.18
C ASP A 152 1.92 10.88 -6.19
N ASP A 153 3.07 11.58 -6.16
CA ASP A 153 3.23 12.82 -5.40
C ASP A 153 2.63 14.01 -6.16
N ASP A 154 1.32 13.97 -6.39
CA ASP A 154 0.63 15.12 -6.97
C ASP A 154 0.44 16.18 -5.88
N GLU A 155 1.05 17.36 -6.07
CA GLU A 155 1.02 18.47 -5.10
C GLU A 155 -0.41 18.99 -4.83
N ASN A 156 -1.36 18.65 -5.70
CA ASN A 156 -2.73 19.14 -5.65
C ASN A 156 -3.67 18.32 -4.77
N GLU A 157 -3.25 17.12 -4.35
CA GLU A 157 -4.05 16.23 -3.50
C GLU A 157 -3.29 15.90 -2.21
N SER A 158 -3.89 16.13 -1.07
CA SER A 158 -3.33 15.82 0.24
C SER A 158 -4.30 15.01 1.11
N GLY A 159 -3.77 14.14 1.97
CA GLY A 159 -4.55 13.36 2.93
C GLY A 159 -5.29 12.16 2.34
N GLU A 160 -6.40 11.77 2.98
CA GLU A 160 -7.20 10.58 2.62
C GLU A 160 -7.78 10.65 1.20
N GLY A 161 -8.09 11.84 0.69
CA GLY A 161 -8.58 12.06 -0.67
C GLY A 161 -7.60 11.61 -1.75
N LYS A 162 -6.31 11.77 -1.51
CA LYS A 162 -5.24 11.35 -2.43
C LYS A 162 -5.27 9.85 -2.74
N PHE A 163 -5.41 9.02 -1.71
CA PHE A 163 -5.46 7.57 -1.88
C PHE A 163 -6.74 7.12 -2.59
N ALA A 164 -7.89 7.69 -2.24
CA ALA A 164 -9.16 7.39 -2.88
C ALA A 164 -9.18 7.86 -4.36
N GLY A 165 -8.63 9.03 -4.65
CA GLY A 165 -8.46 9.54 -6.02
C GLY A 165 -7.57 8.64 -6.86
N THR A 166 -6.41 8.23 -6.33
CA THR A 166 -5.52 7.26 -6.98
C THR A 166 -6.24 5.94 -7.22
N ALA A 167 -6.94 5.40 -6.22
CA ALA A 167 -7.67 4.13 -6.37
C ALA A 167 -8.74 4.21 -7.47
N ALA A 168 -9.49 5.32 -7.56
CA ALA A 168 -10.48 5.51 -8.61
C ALA A 168 -9.85 5.58 -10.00
N ARG A 169 -8.72 6.27 -10.15
CA ARG A 169 -7.96 6.37 -11.40
C ARG A 169 -7.44 4.99 -11.83
N GLU A 170 -6.79 4.25 -10.94
CA GLU A 170 -6.25 2.92 -11.23
C GLU A 170 -7.36 1.92 -11.60
N ILE A 171 -8.52 1.97 -10.94
CA ILE A 171 -9.68 1.15 -11.32
C ILE A 171 -10.10 1.46 -12.77
N TYR A 172 -10.08 2.73 -13.16
CA TYR A 172 -10.42 3.11 -14.53
C TYR A 172 -9.36 2.62 -15.52
N GLU A 173 -8.08 2.82 -15.25
CA GLU A 173 -6.97 2.44 -16.12
C GLU A 173 -6.85 0.92 -16.25
N GLU A 174 -6.88 0.20 -15.13
CA GLU A 174 -6.69 -1.26 -15.11
C GLU A 174 -7.96 -2.05 -15.48
N LEU A 175 -9.14 -1.60 -15.06
CA LEU A 175 -10.37 -2.34 -15.25
C LEU A 175 -11.30 -1.75 -16.33
N GLY A 176 -11.13 -0.48 -16.67
CA GLY A 176 -12.04 0.26 -17.56
C GLY A 176 -13.40 0.53 -16.90
N ILE A 177 -13.44 0.67 -15.56
CA ILE A 177 -14.63 0.97 -14.77
C ILE A 177 -14.48 2.36 -14.16
N GLU A 178 -15.41 3.25 -14.45
CA GLU A 178 -15.49 4.55 -13.81
C GLU A 178 -16.22 4.43 -12.46
N ILE A 179 -15.53 4.79 -11.37
CA ILE A 179 -16.06 4.80 -10.02
C ILE A 179 -15.66 6.13 -9.36
N PRO A 180 -16.62 6.91 -8.85
CA PRO A 180 -16.32 8.10 -8.08
C PRO A 180 -15.52 7.73 -6.81
N ALA A 181 -14.48 8.50 -6.48
CA ALA A 181 -13.67 8.27 -5.27
C ALA A 181 -14.53 8.23 -3.97
N SER A 182 -15.65 8.97 -3.95
CA SER A 182 -16.60 8.99 -2.83
C SER A 182 -17.39 7.68 -2.63
N GLU A 183 -17.38 6.79 -3.61
CA GLU A 183 -18.01 5.46 -3.52
C GLU A 183 -17.04 4.38 -3.06
N LEU A 184 -15.76 4.71 -2.94
CA LEU A 184 -14.74 3.80 -2.43
C LEU A 184 -14.77 3.76 -0.90
N VAL A 185 -14.72 2.58 -0.34
CA VAL A 185 -14.66 2.36 1.11
C VAL A 185 -13.27 1.88 1.48
N CYS A 186 -12.55 2.63 2.33
CA CYS A 186 -11.26 2.22 2.86
C CYS A 186 -11.45 1.15 3.95
N LEU A 187 -11.18 -0.11 3.63
CA LEU A 187 -11.25 -1.21 4.59
C LEU A 187 -10.19 -1.09 5.67
N SER A 188 -9.00 -0.59 5.31
CA SER A 188 -7.89 -0.41 6.25
C SER A 188 -8.24 0.57 7.36
N ASP A 189 -8.84 1.73 7.04
CA ASP A 189 -9.24 2.73 8.04
C ASP A 189 -10.39 2.24 8.92
N LEU A 190 -11.37 1.53 8.32
CA LEU A 190 -12.45 0.93 9.08
C LEU A 190 -11.96 -0.11 10.09
N ALA A 191 -10.91 -0.85 9.74
CA ALA A 191 -10.30 -1.83 10.63
C ALA A 191 -9.46 -1.17 11.73
N ALA A 192 -8.77 -0.07 11.40
CA ALA A 192 -7.96 0.69 12.33
C ALA A 192 -8.79 1.53 13.31
N SER A 193 -10.05 1.88 12.96
CA SER A 193 -10.95 2.63 13.84
C SER A 193 -11.14 1.88 15.16
N LYS A 194 -10.41 2.33 16.18
CA LYS A 194 -10.39 1.73 17.51
C LYS A 194 -11.75 1.94 18.21
N ASN A 195 -12.15 0.96 19.01
CA ASN A 195 -13.03 1.24 20.14
C ASN A 195 -12.30 2.29 21.01
N GLU A 196 -12.93 3.43 21.26
CA GLU A 196 -12.39 4.64 21.90
C GLU A 196 -11.71 4.44 23.28
N ALA A 197 -11.55 3.19 23.75
CA ALA A 197 -11.12 2.86 25.10
C ALA A 197 -9.62 2.51 25.24
N SER A 198 -8.79 2.48 24.20
CA SER A 198 -7.46 1.82 24.30
C SER A 198 -6.22 2.58 23.86
N SER A 199 -6.27 3.85 23.50
CA SER A 199 -5.04 4.60 23.17
C SER A 199 -4.80 5.78 24.11
N GLN A 200 -3.70 5.73 24.86
CA GLN A 200 -3.10 6.93 25.44
C GLN A 200 -2.47 7.72 24.28
N GLU A 201 -2.87 8.97 24.09
CA GLU A 201 -2.24 9.88 23.13
C GLU A 201 -0.74 9.93 23.42
N GLY A 202 0.09 9.66 22.40
CA GLY A 202 1.54 9.75 22.47
C GLY A 202 2.31 8.43 22.39
N GLU A 203 1.67 7.27 22.47
CA GLU A 203 2.34 5.96 22.41
C GLU A 203 2.38 5.33 21.01
N GLU A 204 1.80 5.97 19.99
CA GLU A 204 1.69 5.40 18.65
C GLU A 204 2.84 5.83 17.74
N GLU A 205 3.44 4.87 17.05
CA GLU A 205 4.49 5.10 16.05
C GLU A 205 4.02 5.99 14.90
N GLY A 206 2.70 6.02 14.62
CA GLY A 206 2.10 6.82 13.56
C GLY A 206 2.24 6.17 12.18
N LEU A 207 2.30 4.84 12.16
CA LEU A 207 2.23 4.08 10.92
C LEU A 207 0.85 4.28 10.27
N PRO A 208 0.78 4.44 8.93
CA PRO A 208 -0.48 4.46 8.21
C PRO A 208 -1.33 3.22 8.44
N SER A 209 -2.65 3.39 8.45
CA SER A 209 -3.61 2.28 8.46
C SER A 209 -3.56 1.56 7.11
N ALA A 210 -2.68 0.58 6.99
CA ALA A 210 -2.41 -0.08 5.72
C ALA A 210 -1.76 -1.46 5.91
N MET A 211 -1.77 -2.27 4.88
CA MET A 211 -1.00 -3.49 4.83
C MET A 211 0.44 -3.20 4.37
N TYR A 212 1.43 -3.81 5.02
CA TYR A 212 2.83 -3.76 4.65
C TYR A 212 3.24 -5.10 4.03
N PRO A 213 3.46 -5.19 2.70
CA PRO A 213 3.75 -6.48 2.05
C PRO A 213 5.13 -7.03 2.40
N SER A 214 6.07 -6.16 2.78
CA SER A 214 7.46 -6.55 3.09
C SER A 214 8.12 -5.58 4.06
N ALA A 215 7.56 -5.41 5.25
CA ALA A 215 8.05 -4.47 6.27
C ALA A 215 9.52 -4.71 6.70
N GLY A 216 10.07 -5.89 6.45
CA GLY A 216 11.48 -6.20 6.72
C GLY A 216 12.48 -5.66 5.71
N GLY A 217 12.04 -5.04 4.60
CA GLY A 217 12.97 -4.59 3.56
C GLY A 217 12.44 -3.51 2.62
N CYS A 218 11.17 -3.15 2.71
CA CYS A 218 10.54 -2.17 1.83
C CYS A 218 9.63 -1.24 2.63
N ASP A 219 9.60 0.05 2.26
CA ASP A 219 8.75 1.07 2.87
C ASP A 219 7.32 1.04 2.36
N GLU A 220 7.02 0.23 1.34
CA GLU A 220 5.69 0.19 0.73
C GLU A 220 4.63 -0.19 1.77
N TYR A 221 3.59 0.63 1.83
CA TYR A 221 2.36 0.33 2.54
C TYR A 221 1.16 0.51 1.60
N ILE A 222 0.13 -0.32 1.79
CA ILE A 222 -0.98 -0.45 0.85
C ILE A 222 -2.32 -0.36 1.60
N PRO A 223 -2.96 0.80 1.64
CA PRO A 223 -4.37 0.89 2.03
C PRO A 223 -5.23 0.06 1.07
N ILE A 224 -6.18 -0.67 1.62
CA ILE A 224 -7.10 -1.51 0.84
C ILE A 224 -8.43 -0.81 0.76
N TYR A 225 -8.86 -0.51 -0.47
CA TYR A 225 -10.17 0.03 -0.79
C TYR A 225 -11.08 -1.06 -1.32
N MET A 226 -12.38 -0.90 -1.16
CA MET A 226 -13.38 -1.76 -1.80
C MET A 226 -14.45 -0.93 -2.51
N HIS A 227 -15.02 -1.53 -3.54
CA HIS A 227 -16.25 -1.10 -4.19
C HIS A 227 -17.08 -2.32 -4.59
N GLU A 228 -18.40 -2.22 -4.44
CA GLU A 228 -19.33 -3.24 -4.86
C GLU A 228 -20.28 -2.64 -5.92
N ARG A 229 -20.36 -3.29 -7.08
CA ARG A 229 -21.17 -2.81 -8.21
C ARG A 229 -22.14 -3.87 -8.69
N ARG A 230 -23.40 -3.49 -8.89
CA ARG A 230 -24.38 -4.33 -9.55
C ARG A 230 -24.24 -4.20 -11.07
N VAL A 231 -24.28 -5.34 -11.76
CA VAL A 231 -24.14 -5.43 -13.22
C VAL A 231 -25.11 -6.47 -13.79
N PRO A 232 -25.57 -6.31 -15.04
CA PRO A 232 -26.35 -7.36 -15.70
C PRO A 232 -25.59 -8.68 -15.72
N ARG A 233 -26.25 -9.78 -15.35
CA ARG A 233 -25.61 -11.11 -15.27
C ARG A 233 -24.92 -11.51 -16.58
N ASP A 234 -25.49 -11.18 -17.70
CA ASP A 234 -24.95 -11.52 -19.02
C ASP A 234 -23.60 -10.83 -19.29
N THR A 235 -23.37 -9.66 -18.68
CA THR A 235 -22.11 -8.91 -18.86
C THR A 235 -20.95 -9.46 -18.06
N LEU A 236 -21.19 -10.31 -17.05
CA LEU A 236 -20.11 -10.89 -16.24
C LEU A 236 -19.08 -11.65 -17.08
N LYS A 237 -19.52 -12.35 -18.14
CA LYS A 237 -18.62 -13.12 -19.02
C LYS A 237 -17.67 -12.25 -19.83
N GLU A 238 -18.03 -10.97 -20.06
CA GLU A 238 -17.24 -10.04 -20.85
C GLU A 238 -15.97 -9.58 -20.11
N TRP A 239 -15.92 -9.74 -18.80
CA TRP A 239 -14.78 -9.34 -17.97
C TRP A 239 -13.62 -10.33 -18.05
N THR A 240 -13.88 -11.62 -18.19
CA THR A 240 -12.82 -12.64 -18.26
C THR A 240 -12.11 -12.59 -19.60
N GLY A 241 -10.79 -12.42 -19.58
CA GLY A 241 -9.96 -12.35 -20.77
C GLY A 241 -9.96 -10.99 -21.45
N LYS A 242 -10.68 -10.00 -20.91
CA LYS A 242 -10.66 -8.62 -21.41
C LYS A 242 -9.25 -8.05 -21.26
N LEU A 243 -8.76 -7.47 -22.34
CA LEU A 243 -7.44 -6.82 -22.35
C LEU A 243 -7.59 -5.34 -21.98
N THR A 244 -6.87 -4.91 -20.96
CA THR A 244 -6.91 -3.56 -20.39
C THR A 244 -5.50 -3.05 -20.08
N GLY A 245 -5.40 -1.98 -19.28
CA GLY A 245 -4.16 -1.27 -18.95
C GLY A 245 -3.81 -0.24 -20.02
N LEU A 246 -2.86 0.63 -19.70
CA LEU A 246 -2.30 1.63 -20.61
C LEU A 246 -1.33 0.96 -21.60
N ARG A 247 -1.91 0.22 -22.57
CA ARG A 247 -1.16 -0.67 -23.47
C ARG A 247 -0.12 0.06 -24.34
N ASP A 248 -0.39 1.31 -24.70
CA ASP A 248 0.53 2.16 -25.47
C ASP A 248 1.75 2.56 -24.62
N ASP A 249 1.59 2.62 -23.30
CA ASP A 249 2.68 2.85 -22.34
C ASP A 249 3.37 1.55 -21.89
N GLY A 250 2.99 0.41 -22.50
CA GLY A 250 3.59 -0.91 -22.24
C GLY A 250 2.92 -1.71 -21.11
N GLU A 251 1.87 -1.19 -20.51
CA GLU A 251 1.10 -1.88 -19.49
C GLU A 251 0.15 -2.90 -20.13
N LYS A 252 0.37 -4.18 -19.85
CA LYS A 252 -0.35 -5.30 -20.46
C LYS A 252 -1.10 -6.08 -19.41
N ILE A 253 -2.38 -5.73 -19.21
CA ILE A 253 -3.28 -6.34 -18.24
C ILE A 253 -4.30 -7.23 -18.95
N THR A 254 -4.59 -8.36 -18.35
CA THR A 254 -5.72 -9.24 -18.71
C THR A 254 -6.60 -9.43 -17.49
N LEU A 255 -7.90 -9.19 -17.62
CA LEU A 255 -8.83 -9.32 -16.51
C LEU A 255 -9.21 -10.79 -16.28
N LYS A 256 -9.38 -11.15 -15.02
CA LYS A 256 -9.88 -12.44 -14.56
C LYS A 256 -11.01 -12.23 -13.56
N LEU A 257 -12.18 -12.75 -13.87
CA LEU A 257 -13.33 -12.74 -12.96
C LEU A 257 -13.38 -14.09 -12.22
N ILE A 258 -13.48 -14.02 -10.89
CA ILE A 258 -13.60 -15.20 -10.03
C ILE A 258 -14.75 -15.01 -9.04
N GLN A 259 -15.26 -16.09 -8.47
CA GLN A 259 -16.19 -15.98 -7.34
C GLN A 259 -15.44 -15.54 -6.07
N MET A 260 -16.08 -14.73 -5.24
CA MET A 260 -15.48 -14.22 -3.99
C MET A 260 -14.99 -15.35 -3.07
N ARG A 261 -15.73 -16.44 -2.99
CA ARG A 261 -15.35 -17.65 -2.22
C ARG A 261 -14.02 -18.28 -2.66
N ASP A 262 -13.58 -18.03 -3.89
CA ASP A 262 -12.34 -18.59 -4.45
C ASP A 262 -11.15 -17.61 -4.34
N LEU A 263 -11.37 -16.37 -3.87
CA LEU A 263 -10.34 -15.33 -3.80
C LEU A 263 -9.12 -15.80 -2.98
N TRP A 264 -9.34 -16.49 -1.87
CA TRP A 264 -8.25 -17.00 -1.03
C TRP A 264 -7.31 -17.96 -1.77
N ARG A 265 -7.80 -18.70 -2.76
CA ARG A 265 -7.05 -19.67 -3.57
C ARG A 265 -6.45 -19.03 -4.81
N GLU A 266 -7.26 -18.27 -5.54
CA GLU A 266 -6.86 -17.65 -6.81
C GLU A 266 -5.88 -16.48 -6.60
N GLY A 267 -6.04 -15.73 -5.52
CA GLY A 267 -5.17 -14.64 -5.09
C GLY A 267 -4.10 -15.03 -4.06
N GLN A 268 -3.87 -16.31 -3.79
CA GLN A 268 -3.00 -16.78 -2.68
C GLN A 268 -1.56 -16.26 -2.72
N ARG A 269 -1.06 -15.84 -3.88
CA ARG A 269 0.30 -15.30 -4.05
C ARG A 269 0.36 -13.80 -3.89
N ASP A 270 -0.77 -13.13 -3.88
CA ASP A 270 -0.88 -11.69 -3.73
C ASP A 270 -1.27 -11.33 -2.29
N ALA A 271 -0.35 -10.69 -1.56
CA ALA A 271 -0.60 -10.27 -0.19
C ALA A 271 -1.80 -9.30 -0.08
N LYS A 272 -2.04 -8.47 -1.12
CA LYS A 272 -3.19 -7.55 -1.17
C LYS A 272 -4.52 -8.31 -1.20
N ALA A 273 -4.59 -9.40 -1.99
CA ALA A 273 -5.80 -10.22 -2.10
C ALA A 273 -6.14 -10.89 -0.77
N LEU A 274 -5.14 -11.45 -0.08
CA LEU A 274 -5.34 -12.07 1.23
C LEU A 274 -5.69 -11.05 2.31
N ALA A 275 -5.04 -9.88 2.29
CA ALA A 275 -5.35 -8.79 3.22
C ALA A 275 -6.77 -8.24 2.99
N ALA A 276 -7.15 -8.00 1.74
CA ALA A 276 -8.48 -7.53 1.39
C ALA A 276 -9.58 -8.49 1.84
N LEU A 277 -9.38 -9.79 1.60
CA LEU A 277 -10.32 -10.83 2.04
C LEU A 277 -10.44 -10.84 3.57
N ALA A 278 -9.31 -10.84 4.29
CA ALA A 278 -9.31 -10.87 5.75
C ALA A 278 -10.00 -9.62 6.36
N LEU A 279 -9.72 -8.43 5.83
CA LEU A 279 -10.35 -7.19 6.24
C LEU A 279 -11.84 -7.19 5.96
N TRP A 280 -12.25 -7.59 4.75
CA TRP A 280 -13.64 -7.64 4.35
C TRP A 280 -14.45 -8.62 5.22
N GLU A 281 -13.96 -9.85 5.44
CA GLU A 281 -14.61 -10.83 6.29
C GLU A 281 -14.68 -10.37 7.76
N GLY A 282 -13.58 -9.80 8.27
CA GLY A 282 -13.52 -9.26 9.64
C GLY A 282 -14.55 -8.16 9.87
N LEU A 283 -14.58 -7.16 8.99
CA LEU A 283 -15.49 -6.02 9.08
C LEU A 283 -16.97 -6.43 8.88
N ARG A 284 -17.24 -7.42 8.03
CA ARG A 284 -18.59 -8.00 7.91
C ARG A 284 -19.05 -8.65 9.22
N ARG A 285 -18.20 -9.46 9.85
CA ARG A 285 -18.52 -10.07 11.16
C ARG A 285 -18.81 -9.04 12.22
N GLU A 286 -18.14 -7.90 12.20
CA GLU A 286 -18.35 -6.79 13.12
C GLU A 286 -19.52 -5.88 12.72
N GLY A 287 -20.17 -6.13 11.59
CA GLY A 287 -21.29 -5.32 11.11
C GLY A 287 -20.89 -3.92 10.59
N LYS A 288 -19.59 -3.64 10.43
CA LYS A 288 -19.07 -2.33 10.01
C LYS A 288 -19.29 -2.01 8.53
N LEU A 289 -19.65 -3.00 7.72
CA LEU A 289 -19.97 -2.83 6.29
C LEU A 289 -21.48 -2.73 6.02
N GLN A 290 -22.34 -2.86 7.04
CA GLN A 290 -23.80 -2.74 6.86
C GLN A 290 -24.18 -1.32 6.44
N GLY A 291 -24.96 -1.20 5.35
CA GLY A 291 -25.38 0.09 4.79
C GLY A 291 -24.33 0.81 3.93
N LYS A 292 -23.18 0.18 3.69
CA LYS A 292 -22.14 0.65 2.76
C LYS A 292 -22.03 -0.25 1.51
N LEU A 293 -22.89 -1.28 1.46
CA LEU A 293 -23.00 -2.27 0.37
C LEU A 293 -24.35 -2.13 -0.33
#